data_f1ec8a151ea003cbdb3dd71657305a61
#
_entry.id   f1ec8a151ea003cbdb3dd71657305a61
#
_cell.length_a   1.000
_cell.length_b   1.000
_cell.length_c   1.000
_cell.angle_alpha   90.00
_cell.angle_beta   90.00
_cell.angle_gamma   90.00
#
_symmetry.space_group_name_H-M   'P 1'
#
loop_
_entity.id
_entity.type
_entity.pdbx_description
1 polymer ?
#
loop_
_entity_poly.entity_id
_entity_poly.type
_entity_poly.pdbx_seq_one_letter_code
_entity_poly.pdbx_strand_id
1 'polypeptide(L)'
;MCYSVKKTFISEEDFMNKEKLTEIRSWIRTQLEDCADFWLKNGIDNEHGGVYTCLDREGKVFSTDKSVWMQGRCGWIYAWLCRTYGVKDEWLAASKTCLDFLEEHCVNRDAGGRLYFTVTEDGQPLRQRRYCFSEAFYCIANAEYYGVTGEKEHLERAKRAYEMYWNLNHGMPDPTGMGPKTVPETRSGRALGIPMILLNVTAVMKRVDPENAALYDKRSDECVHDIFAYHFKPELGCTLENVAPDGTARLNYTDGRMVNPGHDIECSWFLMERANETGDKELHAKAVEIFDLAFNAGWDKEYGGILYFIDCLGNPPEAYEHDMKLWWPHNEALIASLMIYRDTGDEKYFDIFCQVLDYCKQYFADEPYGEWYGYLRRDGKPTQPACKGSTFKGPFHVPRCLSLVDLMLGELLEK
;
A
#
# COMPACT_ATOMS: atom_id res chain seq x y z
N MET A 1 44.72 -13.82 -36.72
CA MET A 1 44.02 -12.97 -35.77
C MET A 1 43.33 -13.85 -34.74
N CYS A 2 43.92 -13.98 -33.55
CA CYS A 2 43.33 -14.72 -32.45
C CYS A 2 42.35 -13.78 -31.71
N TYR A 3 41.08 -14.07 -31.76
CA TYR A 3 40.10 -13.44 -30.87
C TYR A 3 40.21 -14.04 -29.48
N SER A 4 40.79 -13.30 -28.54
CA SER A 4 40.77 -13.63 -27.12
C SER A 4 39.38 -13.36 -26.58
N VAL A 5 38.61 -14.40 -26.32
CA VAL A 5 37.36 -14.33 -25.54
C VAL A 5 37.78 -14.10 -24.09
N LYS A 6 37.61 -12.87 -23.59
CA LYS A 6 37.71 -12.60 -22.15
C LYS A 6 36.54 -13.34 -21.46
N LYS A 7 36.79 -14.49 -20.86
CA LYS A 7 35.93 -15.09 -19.85
C LYS A 7 35.96 -14.16 -18.63
N THR A 8 34.94 -13.40 -18.40
CA THR A 8 34.71 -12.72 -17.14
C THR A 8 34.44 -13.82 -16.10
N PHE A 9 35.41 -14.09 -15.22
CA PHE A 9 35.17 -14.97 -14.07
C PHE A 9 34.29 -14.19 -13.08
N ILE A 10 33.08 -14.67 -12.88
CA ILE A 10 32.20 -14.24 -11.79
C ILE A 10 32.88 -14.70 -10.50
N SER A 11 32.95 -13.84 -9.47
CA SER A 11 33.50 -14.22 -8.17
C SER A 11 32.61 -15.28 -7.50
N GLU A 12 33.17 -16.11 -6.60
CA GLU A 12 32.35 -17.06 -5.83
C GLU A 12 31.27 -16.33 -5.01
N GLU A 13 31.55 -15.15 -4.52
CA GLU A 13 30.64 -14.29 -3.75
C GLU A 13 29.48 -13.77 -4.64
N ASP A 14 29.77 -13.29 -5.85
CA ASP A 14 28.76 -12.87 -6.83
C ASP A 14 27.87 -14.05 -7.26
N PHE A 15 28.47 -15.25 -7.42
CA PHE A 15 27.73 -16.45 -7.78
C PHE A 15 26.78 -16.87 -6.66
N MET A 16 27.22 -16.90 -5.41
CA MET A 16 26.42 -17.22 -4.23
C MET A 16 25.29 -16.21 -4.05
N ASN A 17 25.54 -14.92 -4.29
CA ASN A 17 24.52 -13.88 -4.20
C ASN A 17 23.44 -14.04 -5.28
N LYS A 18 23.81 -14.34 -6.53
CA LYS A 18 22.85 -14.61 -7.62
C LYS A 18 21.99 -15.85 -7.38
N GLU A 19 22.56 -16.91 -6.81
CA GLU A 19 21.81 -18.12 -6.43
C GLU A 19 20.74 -17.78 -5.37
N LYS A 20 21.14 -17.08 -4.30
CA LYS A 20 20.21 -16.62 -3.24
C LYS A 20 19.08 -15.74 -3.79
N LEU A 21 19.40 -14.77 -4.64
CA LEU A 21 18.39 -13.91 -5.28
C LEU A 21 17.41 -14.71 -6.15
N THR A 22 17.92 -15.72 -6.87
CA THR A 22 17.11 -16.60 -7.71
C THR A 22 16.14 -17.46 -6.89
N GLU A 23 16.60 -18.03 -5.77
CA GLU A 23 15.76 -18.80 -4.85
C GLU A 23 14.66 -17.93 -4.23
N ILE A 24 15.03 -16.73 -3.74
CA ILE A 24 14.07 -15.78 -3.19
C ILE A 24 13.03 -15.43 -4.26
N ARG A 25 13.45 -15.09 -5.46
CA ARG A 25 12.55 -14.73 -6.56
C ARG A 25 11.60 -15.86 -6.93
N SER A 26 12.07 -17.09 -6.93
CA SER A 26 11.23 -18.26 -7.19
C SER A 26 10.13 -18.39 -6.14
N TRP A 27 10.46 -18.27 -4.86
CA TRP A 27 9.47 -18.29 -3.77
C TRP A 27 8.47 -17.15 -3.89
N ILE A 28 8.94 -15.92 -4.16
CA ILE A 28 8.08 -14.72 -4.35
C ILE A 28 7.07 -14.94 -5.47
N ARG A 29 7.48 -15.52 -6.60
CA ARG A 29 6.57 -15.83 -7.73
C ARG A 29 5.52 -16.86 -7.37
N THR A 30 5.92 -17.93 -6.70
CA THR A 30 4.96 -18.93 -6.21
C THR A 30 3.93 -18.30 -5.28
N GLN A 31 4.36 -17.47 -4.32
CA GLN A 31 3.44 -16.78 -3.42
C GLN A 31 2.52 -15.78 -4.14
N LEU A 32 3.01 -15.10 -5.18
CA LEU A 32 2.19 -14.19 -5.99
C LEU A 32 1.09 -14.96 -6.74
N GLU A 33 1.42 -16.08 -7.35
CA GLU A 33 0.47 -16.95 -8.05
C GLU A 33 -0.57 -17.50 -7.06
N ASP A 34 -0.14 -18.08 -5.95
CA ASP A 34 -1.03 -18.62 -4.90
C ASP A 34 -1.99 -17.55 -4.35
N CYS A 35 -1.48 -16.33 -4.12
CA CYS A 35 -2.29 -15.21 -3.64
C CYS A 35 -3.32 -14.78 -4.69
N ALA A 36 -2.91 -14.59 -5.95
CA ALA A 36 -3.82 -14.20 -7.02
C ALA A 36 -4.91 -15.26 -7.24
N ASP A 37 -4.54 -16.53 -7.28
CA ASP A 37 -5.48 -17.64 -7.48
C ASP A 37 -6.45 -17.80 -6.29
N PHE A 38 -5.97 -17.60 -5.05
CA PHE A 38 -6.84 -17.63 -3.87
C PHE A 38 -8.01 -16.64 -3.99
N TRP A 39 -7.74 -15.39 -4.38
CA TRP A 39 -8.77 -14.37 -4.51
C TRP A 39 -9.66 -14.56 -5.73
N LEU A 40 -9.13 -15.04 -6.86
CA LEU A 40 -9.94 -15.39 -8.03
C LEU A 40 -10.95 -16.49 -7.69
N LYS A 41 -10.49 -17.50 -6.97
CA LYS A 41 -11.31 -18.68 -6.64
C LYS A 41 -12.36 -18.39 -5.58
N ASN A 42 -12.00 -17.66 -4.52
CA ASN A 42 -12.80 -17.56 -3.32
C ASN A 42 -13.45 -16.18 -3.12
N GLY A 43 -12.89 -15.13 -3.73
CA GLY A 43 -13.32 -13.75 -3.47
C GLY A 43 -14.31 -13.22 -4.51
N ILE A 44 -14.18 -13.57 -5.79
CA ILE A 44 -15.03 -12.99 -6.84
C ILE A 44 -16.49 -13.40 -6.65
N ASP A 45 -17.38 -12.39 -6.61
CA ASP A 45 -18.82 -12.59 -6.57
C ASP A 45 -19.38 -12.68 -7.99
N ASN A 46 -19.76 -13.89 -8.39
CA ASN A 46 -20.31 -14.15 -9.72
C ASN A 46 -21.82 -13.87 -9.84
N GLU A 47 -22.51 -13.58 -8.74
CA GLU A 47 -23.94 -13.31 -8.72
C GLU A 47 -24.22 -11.81 -8.82
N HIS A 48 -23.57 -10.99 -7.96
CA HIS A 48 -23.80 -9.56 -7.87
C HIS A 48 -22.63 -8.73 -8.41
N GLY A 49 -21.52 -9.36 -8.77
CA GLY A 49 -20.30 -8.67 -9.19
C GLY A 49 -19.42 -8.17 -8.03
N GLY A 50 -18.20 -7.75 -8.37
CA GLY A 50 -17.23 -7.29 -7.37
C GLY A 50 -16.57 -8.43 -6.60
N VAL A 51 -16.06 -8.13 -5.41
CA VAL A 51 -15.29 -9.08 -4.59
C VAL A 51 -15.74 -9.12 -3.14
N TYR A 52 -15.88 -10.32 -2.58
CA TYR A 52 -15.98 -10.53 -1.14
C TYR A 52 -14.57 -10.54 -0.53
N THR A 53 -14.37 -9.86 0.57
CA THR A 53 -13.07 -9.84 1.24
C THR A 53 -13.09 -10.39 2.67
N CYS A 54 -14.25 -10.56 3.27
CA CYS A 54 -14.39 -11.23 4.56
C CYS A 54 -14.30 -12.75 4.38
N LEU A 55 -13.09 -13.27 4.22
CA LEU A 55 -12.79 -14.68 3.97
C LEU A 55 -12.06 -15.29 5.17
N ASP A 56 -12.51 -16.45 5.62
CA ASP A 56 -11.81 -17.23 6.63
C ASP A 56 -10.49 -17.84 6.09
N ARG A 57 -9.82 -18.64 6.89
CA ARG A 57 -8.54 -19.26 6.51
C ARG A 57 -8.67 -20.14 5.25
N GLU A 58 -9.79 -20.80 5.06
CA GLU A 58 -10.03 -21.72 3.94
C GLU A 58 -10.62 -21.03 2.70
N GLY A 59 -10.87 -19.73 2.80
CA GLY A 59 -11.47 -18.93 1.73
C GLY A 59 -13.00 -18.90 1.73
N LYS A 60 -13.65 -19.39 2.82
CA LYS A 60 -15.11 -19.31 2.94
C LYS A 60 -15.52 -17.90 3.34
N VAL A 61 -16.51 -17.35 2.63
CA VAL A 61 -17.12 -16.06 2.97
C VAL A 61 -17.85 -16.15 4.32
N PHE A 62 -17.48 -15.28 5.27
CA PHE A 62 -18.13 -15.17 6.56
C PHE A 62 -18.95 -13.87 6.74
N SER A 63 -18.80 -12.91 5.81
CA SER A 63 -19.64 -11.72 5.68
C SER A 63 -19.75 -11.32 4.23
N THR A 64 -20.97 -11.03 3.78
CA THR A 64 -21.25 -10.65 2.38
C THR A 64 -21.21 -9.14 2.16
N ASP A 65 -21.12 -8.32 3.22
CA ASP A 65 -20.93 -6.88 3.09
C ASP A 65 -19.61 -6.58 2.34
N LYS A 66 -19.70 -5.69 1.34
CA LYS A 66 -18.58 -5.34 0.49
C LYS A 66 -17.91 -4.04 0.90
N SER A 67 -16.60 -4.11 1.11
CA SER A 67 -15.76 -2.95 1.34
C SER A 67 -15.46 -2.23 0.02
N VAL A 68 -15.85 -0.98 -0.10
CA VAL A 68 -15.60 -0.17 -1.31
C VAL A 68 -14.10 0.03 -1.55
N TRP A 69 -13.31 0.15 -0.48
CA TRP A 69 -11.84 0.20 -0.60
C TRP A 69 -11.29 -1.06 -1.26
N MET A 70 -11.83 -2.22 -0.88
CA MET A 70 -11.33 -3.49 -1.40
C MET A 70 -11.80 -3.76 -2.83
N GLN A 71 -12.97 -3.25 -3.24
CA GLN A 71 -13.35 -3.27 -4.65
C GLN A 71 -12.32 -2.52 -5.50
N GLY A 72 -11.97 -1.28 -5.11
CA GLY A 72 -10.95 -0.49 -5.81
C GLY A 72 -9.57 -1.16 -5.81
N ARG A 73 -9.14 -1.67 -4.66
CA ARG A 73 -7.86 -2.36 -4.51
C ARG A 73 -7.78 -3.65 -5.34
N CYS A 74 -8.87 -4.43 -5.37
CA CYS A 74 -8.96 -5.63 -6.20
C CYS A 74 -8.95 -5.29 -7.70
N GLY A 75 -9.73 -4.30 -8.10
CA GLY A 75 -9.73 -3.81 -9.48
C GLY A 75 -8.33 -3.34 -9.93
N TRP A 76 -7.65 -2.60 -9.05
CA TRP A 76 -6.29 -2.14 -9.33
C TRP A 76 -5.29 -3.27 -9.50
N ILE A 77 -5.24 -4.22 -8.56
CA ILE A 77 -4.18 -5.25 -8.56
C ILE A 77 -4.28 -6.17 -9.77
N TYR A 78 -5.48 -6.59 -10.18
CA TYR A 78 -5.61 -7.46 -11.34
C TYR A 78 -5.31 -6.73 -12.67
N ALA A 79 -5.64 -5.45 -12.79
CA ALA A 79 -5.18 -4.63 -13.90
C ALA A 79 -3.65 -4.46 -13.89
N TRP A 80 -3.05 -4.22 -12.71
CA TRP A 80 -1.60 -4.16 -12.53
C TRP A 80 -0.91 -5.45 -12.97
N LEU A 81 -1.42 -6.61 -12.56
CA LEU A 81 -0.86 -7.91 -12.95
C LEU A 81 -0.95 -8.12 -14.47
N CYS A 82 -2.07 -7.72 -15.10
CA CYS A 82 -2.20 -7.73 -16.56
C CYS A 82 -1.14 -6.86 -17.25
N ARG A 83 -0.91 -5.66 -16.75
CA ARG A 83 0.09 -4.76 -17.33
C ARG A 83 1.52 -5.27 -17.13
N THR A 84 1.78 -5.90 -16.00
CA THR A 84 3.13 -6.31 -15.59
C THR A 84 3.56 -7.65 -16.19
N TYR A 85 2.66 -8.64 -16.20
CA TYR A 85 2.96 -10.02 -16.60
C TYR A 85 2.26 -10.46 -17.90
N GLY A 86 1.53 -9.56 -18.54
CA GLY A 86 0.72 -9.84 -19.71
C GLY A 86 -0.75 -10.09 -19.37
N VAL A 87 -1.62 -9.75 -20.31
CA VAL A 87 -3.06 -9.85 -20.11
C VAL A 87 -3.49 -11.31 -20.00
N LYS A 88 -4.18 -11.64 -18.90
CA LYS A 88 -4.94 -12.86 -18.72
C LYS A 88 -6.43 -12.50 -18.60
N ASP A 89 -7.28 -13.22 -19.32
CA ASP A 89 -8.72 -12.93 -19.38
C ASP A 89 -9.38 -12.95 -18.00
N GLU A 90 -8.99 -13.90 -17.13
CA GLU A 90 -9.49 -14.01 -15.77
C GLU A 90 -9.09 -12.83 -14.88
N TRP A 91 -7.87 -12.31 -15.02
CA TRP A 91 -7.42 -11.12 -14.29
C TRP A 91 -8.15 -9.87 -14.76
N LEU A 92 -8.27 -9.71 -16.08
CA LEU A 92 -8.97 -8.57 -16.65
C LEU A 92 -10.46 -8.58 -16.27
N ALA A 93 -11.11 -9.76 -16.28
CA ALA A 93 -12.47 -9.93 -15.84
C ALA A 93 -12.65 -9.63 -14.34
N ALA A 94 -11.73 -10.08 -13.49
CA ALA A 94 -11.73 -9.78 -12.04
C ALA A 94 -11.59 -8.27 -11.76
N SER A 95 -10.73 -7.57 -12.51
CA SER A 95 -10.63 -6.11 -12.43
C SER A 95 -11.94 -5.46 -12.87
N LYS A 96 -12.48 -5.85 -14.03
CA LYS A 96 -13.69 -5.27 -14.61
C LYS A 96 -14.91 -5.41 -13.72
N THR A 97 -15.17 -6.61 -13.16
CA THR A 97 -16.32 -6.82 -12.29
C THR A 97 -16.28 -5.94 -11.04
N CYS A 98 -15.08 -5.69 -10.47
CA CYS A 98 -14.93 -4.74 -9.35
C CYS A 98 -15.20 -3.30 -9.78
N LEU A 99 -14.74 -2.88 -10.96
CA LEU A 99 -14.95 -1.53 -11.47
C LEU A 99 -16.42 -1.26 -11.83
N ASP A 100 -17.11 -2.25 -12.41
CA ASP A 100 -18.53 -2.15 -12.73
C ASP A 100 -19.35 -2.05 -11.44
N PHE A 101 -19.08 -2.91 -10.46
CA PHE A 101 -19.73 -2.86 -9.15
C PHE A 101 -19.51 -1.52 -8.44
N LEU A 102 -18.30 -0.98 -8.50
CA LEU A 102 -17.99 0.34 -7.94
C LEU A 102 -18.81 1.45 -8.59
N GLU A 103 -18.85 1.49 -9.92
CA GLU A 103 -19.56 2.54 -10.66
C GLU A 103 -21.07 2.46 -10.46
N GLU A 104 -21.63 1.25 -10.47
CA GLU A 104 -23.08 1.05 -10.39
C GLU A 104 -23.61 1.28 -8.98
N HIS A 105 -22.89 0.76 -7.96
CA HIS A 105 -23.42 0.63 -6.60
C HIS A 105 -22.72 1.51 -5.56
N CYS A 106 -21.44 1.88 -5.78
CA CYS A 106 -20.67 2.50 -4.71
C CYS A 106 -20.57 4.02 -4.83
N VAL A 107 -20.97 4.61 -5.96
CA VAL A 107 -20.96 6.07 -6.17
C VAL A 107 -22.27 6.68 -5.65
N ASN A 108 -22.16 7.52 -4.61
CA ASN A 108 -23.28 8.30 -4.08
C ASN A 108 -23.53 9.53 -4.96
N ARG A 109 -24.39 9.38 -5.97
CA ARG A 109 -24.68 10.43 -6.95
C ARG A 109 -25.42 11.61 -6.32
N ASP A 110 -26.20 11.39 -5.25
CA ASP A 110 -26.92 12.43 -4.53
C ASP A 110 -25.99 13.31 -3.66
N ALA A 111 -24.80 12.79 -3.35
CA ALA A 111 -23.76 13.52 -2.63
C ALA A 111 -22.56 13.86 -3.52
N GLY A 112 -22.81 14.38 -4.71
CA GLY A 112 -21.77 14.91 -5.61
C GLY A 112 -20.79 13.87 -6.15
N GLY A 113 -21.12 12.57 -6.06
CA GLY A 113 -20.27 11.49 -6.53
C GLY A 113 -19.24 10.97 -5.51
N ARG A 114 -19.41 11.30 -4.20
CA ARG A 114 -18.66 10.66 -3.12
C ARG A 114 -18.89 9.15 -3.15
N LEU A 115 -17.89 8.35 -2.74
CA LEU A 115 -18.06 6.90 -2.65
C LEU A 115 -18.44 6.48 -1.23
N TYR A 116 -19.29 5.46 -1.12
CA TYR A 116 -19.56 4.79 0.16
C TYR A 116 -18.29 4.10 0.69
N PHE A 117 -18.34 3.69 1.95
CA PHE A 117 -17.27 2.88 2.57
C PHE A 117 -17.60 1.39 2.54
N THR A 118 -18.87 1.04 2.84
CA THR A 118 -19.37 -0.32 2.72
C THR A 118 -20.77 -0.32 2.12
N VAL A 119 -21.07 -1.37 1.39
CA VAL A 119 -22.38 -1.64 0.78
C VAL A 119 -22.76 -3.11 1.04
N THR A 120 -24.04 -3.47 0.87
CA THR A 120 -24.49 -4.87 0.89
C THR A 120 -23.93 -5.65 -0.30
N GLU A 121 -24.11 -6.95 -0.32
CA GLU A 121 -23.68 -7.80 -1.45
C GLU A 121 -24.29 -7.38 -2.79
N ASP A 122 -25.56 -6.94 -2.78
CA ASP A 122 -26.31 -6.42 -3.93
C ASP A 122 -26.15 -4.91 -4.17
N GLY A 123 -25.23 -4.27 -3.43
CA GLY A 123 -24.84 -2.87 -3.65
C GLY A 123 -25.68 -1.81 -2.93
N GLN A 124 -26.55 -2.17 -1.95
CA GLN A 124 -27.27 -1.16 -1.19
C GLN A 124 -26.34 -0.42 -0.22
N PRO A 125 -26.47 0.91 -0.05
CA PRO A 125 -25.62 1.68 0.85
C PRO A 125 -25.73 1.25 2.31
N LEU A 126 -24.59 0.99 2.96
CA LEU A 126 -24.52 0.66 4.39
C LEU A 126 -23.81 1.74 5.19
N ARG A 127 -22.67 2.21 4.70
CA ARG A 127 -21.84 3.12 5.48
C ARG A 127 -21.12 4.13 4.60
N GLN A 128 -21.15 5.39 5.03
CA GLN A 128 -20.34 6.49 4.54
C GLN A 128 -19.24 6.80 5.55
N ARG A 129 -18.08 7.26 5.07
CA ARG A 129 -16.98 7.76 5.92
C ARG A 129 -16.55 9.17 5.51
N ARG A 130 -16.00 9.91 6.48
CA ARG A 130 -15.36 11.22 6.27
C ARG A 130 -14.09 11.10 5.44
N TYR A 131 -13.34 10.02 5.65
CA TYR A 131 -12.12 9.75 4.88
C TYR A 131 -12.48 9.42 3.43
N CYS A 132 -11.78 10.04 2.51
CA CYS A 132 -12.02 9.92 1.07
C CYS A 132 -11.05 8.92 0.38
N PHE A 133 -10.60 7.89 1.10
CA PHE A 133 -9.75 6.85 0.50
C PHE A 133 -10.51 5.93 -0.45
N SER A 134 -11.85 5.86 -0.37
CA SER A 134 -12.66 5.17 -1.37
C SER A 134 -12.46 5.80 -2.76
N GLU A 135 -12.44 7.13 -2.83
CA GLU A 135 -12.16 7.89 -4.04
C GLU A 135 -10.75 7.63 -4.57
N ALA A 136 -9.75 7.54 -3.66
CA ALA A 136 -8.37 7.22 -4.03
C ALA A 136 -8.27 5.84 -4.70
N PHE A 137 -8.87 4.80 -4.10
CA PHE A 137 -8.80 3.44 -4.65
C PHE A 137 -9.66 3.25 -5.90
N TYR A 138 -10.79 3.92 -5.99
CA TYR A 138 -11.58 3.99 -7.23
C TYR A 138 -10.78 4.66 -8.35
N CYS A 139 -10.08 5.76 -8.03
CA CYS A 139 -9.23 6.49 -8.98
C CYS A 139 -8.14 5.57 -9.56
N ILE A 140 -7.30 4.98 -8.69
CA ILE A 140 -6.17 4.17 -9.17
C ILE A 140 -6.62 2.92 -9.92
N ALA A 141 -7.73 2.31 -9.53
CA ALA A 141 -8.27 1.13 -10.22
C ALA A 141 -8.71 1.45 -11.65
N ASN A 142 -9.47 2.54 -11.84
CA ASN A 142 -9.86 3.00 -13.16
C ASN A 142 -8.65 3.44 -13.99
N ALA A 143 -7.68 4.13 -13.37
CA ALA A 143 -6.44 4.54 -14.05
C ALA A 143 -5.63 3.34 -14.55
N GLU A 144 -5.45 2.31 -13.72
CA GLU A 144 -4.70 1.11 -14.08
C GLU A 144 -5.41 0.31 -15.17
N TYR A 145 -6.74 0.14 -15.06
CA TYR A 145 -7.54 -0.54 -16.07
C TYR A 145 -7.48 0.18 -17.42
N TYR A 146 -7.58 1.52 -17.43
CA TYR A 146 -7.36 2.32 -18.63
C TYR A 146 -5.96 2.08 -19.23
N GLY A 147 -4.94 1.99 -18.39
CA GLY A 147 -3.55 1.74 -18.83
C GLY A 147 -3.36 0.39 -19.53
N VAL A 148 -4.25 -0.57 -19.29
CA VAL A 148 -4.27 -1.90 -19.94
C VAL A 148 -5.13 -1.90 -21.19
N THR A 149 -6.34 -1.31 -21.11
CA THR A 149 -7.39 -1.47 -22.16
C THR A 149 -7.47 -0.30 -23.13
N GLY A 150 -7.05 0.89 -22.72
CA GLY A 150 -7.23 2.13 -23.48
C GLY A 150 -8.68 2.65 -23.50
N GLU A 151 -9.58 2.09 -22.68
CA GLU A 151 -10.99 2.49 -22.60
C GLU A 151 -11.13 3.85 -21.91
N LYS A 152 -11.36 4.90 -22.69
CA LYS A 152 -11.32 6.31 -22.24
C LYS A 152 -12.27 6.63 -21.09
N GLU A 153 -13.40 5.95 -20.98
CA GLU A 153 -14.35 6.17 -19.89
C GLU A 153 -13.71 5.95 -18.52
N HIS A 154 -12.81 4.96 -18.38
CA HIS A 154 -12.08 4.69 -17.16
C HIS A 154 -11.08 5.82 -16.82
N LEU A 155 -10.44 6.41 -17.82
CA LEU A 155 -9.59 7.61 -17.59
C LEU A 155 -10.42 8.79 -17.07
N GLU A 156 -11.60 9.03 -17.65
CA GLU A 156 -12.48 10.10 -17.19
C GLU A 156 -13.03 9.85 -15.77
N ARG A 157 -13.33 8.59 -15.43
CA ARG A 157 -13.70 8.19 -14.07
C ARG A 157 -12.56 8.45 -13.10
N ALA A 158 -11.34 8.04 -13.45
CA ALA A 158 -10.14 8.27 -12.65
C ALA A 158 -9.88 9.76 -12.41
N LYS A 159 -9.96 10.60 -13.46
CA LYS A 159 -9.79 12.06 -13.35
C LYS A 159 -10.80 12.69 -12.40
N ARG A 160 -12.09 12.34 -12.53
CA ARG A 160 -13.13 12.88 -11.64
C ARG A 160 -12.88 12.50 -10.18
N ALA A 161 -12.53 11.24 -9.93
CA ALA A 161 -12.25 10.76 -8.58
C ALA A 161 -10.99 11.40 -7.99
N TYR A 162 -9.94 11.57 -8.81
CA TYR A 162 -8.73 12.26 -8.42
C TYR A 162 -8.98 13.70 -8.01
N GLU A 163 -9.71 14.46 -8.82
CA GLU A 163 -10.06 15.85 -8.49
C GLU A 163 -10.94 15.93 -7.24
N MET A 164 -11.89 15.00 -7.07
CA MET A 164 -12.70 14.92 -5.86
C MET A 164 -11.80 14.67 -4.63
N TYR A 165 -10.91 13.68 -4.71
CA TYR A 165 -9.99 13.32 -3.63
C TYR A 165 -9.05 14.48 -3.29
N TRP A 166 -8.47 15.12 -4.30
CA TRP A 166 -7.63 16.30 -4.13
C TRP A 166 -8.38 17.45 -3.44
N ASN A 167 -9.50 17.85 -3.99
CA ASN A 167 -10.25 19.02 -3.52
C ASN A 167 -10.81 18.83 -2.10
N LEU A 168 -11.29 17.64 -1.75
CA LEU A 168 -11.74 17.31 -0.38
C LEU A 168 -10.64 17.50 0.67
N ASN A 169 -9.40 17.22 0.30
CA ASN A 169 -8.24 17.39 1.18
C ASN A 169 -7.68 18.83 1.14
N HIS A 170 -8.18 19.69 0.23
CA HIS A 170 -7.76 21.08 0.06
C HIS A 170 -8.92 22.08 0.30
N GLY A 171 -9.80 21.74 1.21
CA GLY A 171 -10.81 22.66 1.75
C GLY A 171 -12.16 22.67 1.04
N MET A 172 -12.40 21.79 0.07
CA MET A 172 -13.75 21.62 -0.47
C MET A 172 -14.68 21.04 0.62
N PRO A 173 -15.85 21.64 0.86
CA PRO A 173 -16.85 21.07 1.76
C PRO A 173 -17.26 19.66 1.29
N ASP A 174 -17.40 18.73 2.24
CA ASP A 174 -17.83 17.37 1.92
C ASP A 174 -19.30 17.39 1.45
N PRO A 175 -19.59 16.98 0.20
CA PRO A 175 -20.97 16.97 -0.33
C PRO A 175 -21.94 16.07 0.44
N THR A 176 -21.43 15.12 1.26
CA THR A 176 -22.26 14.29 2.14
C THR A 176 -22.75 15.06 3.37
N GLY A 177 -22.27 16.26 3.62
CA GLY A 177 -22.54 17.02 4.83
C GLY A 177 -21.83 16.49 6.09
N MET A 178 -20.96 15.50 5.97
CA MET A 178 -20.20 14.97 7.11
C MET A 178 -19.13 15.97 7.54
N GLY A 179 -19.22 16.41 8.79
CA GLY A 179 -18.22 17.27 9.41
C GLY A 179 -16.91 16.52 9.75
N PRO A 180 -15.87 17.25 10.21
CA PRO A 180 -14.60 16.65 10.62
C PRO A 180 -14.75 15.69 11.80
N LYS A 181 -13.76 14.81 12.01
CA LYS A 181 -13.74 13.84 13.12
C LYS A 181 -13.67 14.50 14.49
N THR A 182 -12.95 15.60 14.57
CA THR A 182 -12.75 16.39 15.80
C THR A 182 -13.38 17.77 15.63
N VAL A 183 -13.71 18.41 16.75
CA VAL A 183 -14.20 19.80 16.76
C VAL A 183 -13.03 20.70 16.36
N PRO A 184 -13.09 21.42 15.21
CA PRO A 184 -11.93 22.17 14.68
C PRO A 184 -11.43 23.27 15.64
N GLU A 185 -12.34 23.92 16.35
CA GLU A 185 -12.06 24.99 17.31
C GLU A 185 -11.26 24.49 18.52
N THR A 186 -11.40 23.20 18.83
CA THR A 186 -10.70 22.56 19.97
C THR A 186 -9.46 21.82 19.48
N ARG A 187 -9.57 21.04 18.40
CA ARG A 187 -8.50 20.15 17.97
C ARG A 187 -8.58 19.85 16.48
N SER A 188 -8.22 20.84 15.67
CA SER A 188 -7.94 20.61 14.25
C SER A 188 -6.55 19.98 14.08
N GLY A 189 -6.29 19.28 12.99
CA GLY A 189 -5.00 18.65 12.72
C GLY A 189 -4.82 18.22 11.28
N ARG A 190 -3.61 17.73 10.99
CA ARG A 190 -3.22 17.09 9.73
C ARG A 190 -2.91 15.63 10.01
N ALA A 191 -3.22 14.75 9.08
CA ALA A 191 -2.89 13.32 9.13
C ALA A 191 -1.92 12.95 8.01
N LEU A 192 -0.85 12.22 8.34
CA LEU A 192 0.19 11.77 7.40
C LEU A 192 -0.39 10.99 6.22
N GLY A 193 -1.39 10.15 6.47
CA GLY A 193 -2.01 9.34 5.42
C GLY A 193 -2.59 10.15 4.25
N ILE A 194 -2.86 11.45 4.40
CA ILE A 194 -3.37 12.28 3.32
C ILE A 194 -2.28 12.60 2.28
N PRO A 195 -1.20 13.32 2.59
CA PRO A 195 -0.15 13.61 1.61
C PRO A 195 0.55 12.35 1.11
N MET A 196 0.70 11.32 1.95
CA MET A 196 1.28 10.03 1.57
C MET A 196 0.47 9.35 0.44
N ILE A 197 -0.83 9.14 0.64
CA ILE A 197 -1.68 8.48 -0.37
C ILE A 197 -1.87 9.38 -1.60
N LEU A 198 -2.00 10.70 -1.42
CA LEU A 198 -2.05 11.63 -2.54
C LEU A 198 -0.80 11.54 -3.43
N LEU A 199 0.39 11.43 -2.84
CA LEU A 199 1.64 11.27 -3.59
C LEU A 199 1.59 10.05 -4.51
N ASN A 200 1.19 8.90 -3.98
CA ASN A 200 1.09 7.65 -4.75
C ASN A 200 -0.02 7.72 -5.84
N VAL A 201 -1.21 8.20 -5.48
CA VAL A 201 -2.32 8.33 -6.45
C VAL A 201 -1.95 9.32 -7.57
N THR A 202 -1.23 10.41 -7.24
CA THR A 202 -0.75 11.39 -8.21
C THR A 202 0.26 10.78 -9.18
N ALA A 203 1.17 9.93 -8.71
CA ALA A 203 2.12 9.20 -9.55
C ALA A 203 1.40 8.26 -10.54
N VAL A 204 0.36 7.54 -10.07
CA VAL A 204 -0.48 6.71 -10.95
C VAL A 204 -1.17 7.55 -12.02
N MET A 205 -1.77 8.68 -11.64
CA MET A 205 -2.44 9.57 -12.59
C MET A 205 -1.48 10.17 -13.62
N LYS A 206 -0.30 10.61 -13.21
CA LYS A 206 0.74 11.14 -14.10
C LYS A 206 1.12 10.14 -15.20
N ARG A 207 1.20 8.87 -14.87
CA ARG A 207 1.55 7.80 -15.80
C ARG A 207 0.49 7.60 -16.90
N VAL A 208 -0.79 7.72 -16.55
CA VAL A 208 -1.91 7.44 -17.48
C VAL A 208 -2.47 8.69 -18.18
N ASP A 209 -2.15 9.88 -17.68
CA ASP A 209 -2.60 11.17 -18.20
C ASP A 209 -1.41 12.14 -18.40
N PRO A 210 -0.47 11.81 -19.31
CA PRO A 210 0.76 12.58 -19.49
C PRO A 210 0.54 14.02 -19.98
N GLU A 211 -0.61 14.33 -20.57
CA GLU A 211 -0.97 15.70 -20.99
C GLU A 211 -1.05 16.66 -19.79
N ASN A 212 -1.36 16.16 -18.60
CA ASN A 212 -1.43 16.91 -17.36
C ASN A 212 -0.23 16.69 -16.43
N ALA A 213 0.89 16.16 -16.93
CA ALA A 213 2.07 15.82 -16.13
C ALA A 213 2.56 16.98 -15.25
N ALA A 214 2.59 18.21 -15.76
CA ALA A 214 3.02 19.39 -14.99
C ALA A 214 2.12 19.70 -13.78
N LEU A 215 0.81 19.42 -13.87
CA LEU A 215 -0.10 19.54 -12.74
C LEU A 215 0.22 18.49 -11.68
N TYR A 216 0.42 17.24 -12.11
CA TYR A 216 0.73 16.14 -11.21
C TYR A 216 2.11 16.32 -10.55
N ASP A 217 3.11 16.82 -11.26
CA ASP A 217 4.41 17.16 -10.66
C ASP A 217 4.27 18.20 -9.57
N LYS A 218 3.56 19.28 -9.81
CA LYS A 218 3.29 20.32 -8.80
C LYS A 218 2.59 19.75 -7.56
N ARG A 219 1.59 18.88 -7.75
CA ARG A 219 0.84 18.26 -6.65
C ARG A 219 1.68 17.24 -5.88
N SER A 220 2.55 16.51 -6.56
CA SER A 220 3.53 15.63 -5.91
C SER A 220 4.51 16.42 -5.04
N ASP A 221 5.03 17.54 -5.53
CA ASP A 221 5.94 18.40 -4.78
C ASP A 221 5.25 19.02 -3.54
N GLU A 222 3.96 19.35 -3.63
CA GLU A 222 3.15 19.80 -2.49
C GLU A 222 3.00 18.69 -1.44
N CYS A 223 2.74 17.45 -1.86
CA CYS A 223 2.69 16.30 -0.94
C CYS A 223 4.04 16.04 -0.25
N VAL A 224 5.14 16.08 -1.01
CA VAL A 224 6.50 15.94 -0.46
C VAL A 224 6.77 17.04 0.57
N HIS A 225 6.44 18.30 0.23
CA HIS A 225 6.57 19.42 1.17
C HIS A 225 5.78 19.17 2.46
N ASP A 226 4.51 18.76 2.36
CA ASP A 226 3.65 18.56 3.54
C ASP A 226 4.17 17.45 4.47
N ILE A 227 4.71 16.36 3.91
CA ILE A 227 5.32 15.28 4.68
C ILE A 227 6.49 15.81 5.50
N PHE A 228 7.44 16.51 4.88
CA PHE A 228 8.64 16.98 5.57
C PHE A 228 8.40 18.19 6.45
N ALA A 229 7.57 19.15 6.04
CA ALA A 229 7.31 20.35 6.81
C ALA A 229 6.47 20.09 8.06
N TYR A 230 5.52 19.14 7.98
CA TYR A 230 4.55 18.96 9.05
C TYR A 230 4.74 17.68 9.85
N HIS A 231 5.04 16.55 9.22
CA HIS A 231 4.98 15.23 9.85
C HIS A 231 6.33 14.67 10.26
N PHE A 232 7.37 14.84 9.46
CA PHE A 232 8.71 14.35 9.76
C PHE A 232 9.34 15.11 10.92
N LYS A 233 9.70 14.39 12.00
CA LYS A 233 10.22 14.94 13.25
C LYS A 233 11.53 14.24 13.64
N PRO A 234 12.65 14.56 12.96
CA PRO A 234 13.93 13.91 13.22
C PRO A 234 14.40 14.11 14.66
N GLU A 235 14.04 15.23 15.30
CA GLU A 235 14.32 15.51 16.72
C GLU A 235 13.60 14.56 17.69
N LEU A 236 12.49 13.95 17.25
CA LEU A 236 11.75 12.90 17.97
C LEU A 236 12.08 11.50 17.47
N GLY A 237 12.90 11.38 16.43
CA GLY A 237 13.26 10.11 15.81
C GLY A 237 12.11 9.41 15.08
N CYS A 238 11.13 10.14 14.53
CA CYS A 238 9.95 9.55 13.89
C CYS A 238 9.27 10.49 12.90
N THR A 239 8.28 9.93 12.19
CA THR A 239 7.25 10.67 11.46
C THR A 239 5.93 10.53 12.22
N LEU A 240 5.30 11.65 12.59
CA LEU A 240 4.08 11.63 13.39
C LEU A 240 2.84 11.43 12.51
N GLU A 241 1.98 10.49 12.89
CA GLU A 241 0.71 10.23 12.20
C GLU A 241 -0.21 11.45 12.21
N ASN A 242 -0.26 12.18 13.34
CA ASN A 242 -1.11 13.36 13.51
C ASN A 242 -0.34 14.54 14.10
N VAL A 243 -0.52 15.73 13.52
CA VAL A 243 0.10 16.99 13.98
C VAL A 243 -0.92 18.13 14.01
N ALA A 244 -0.57 19.24 14.64
CA ALA A 244 -1.35 20.47 14.55
C ALA A 244 -1.37 21.02 13.11
N PRO A 245 -2.29 21.95 12.75
CA PRO A 245 -2.35 22.52 11.41
C PRO A 245 -1.06 23.18 10.93
N ASP A 246 -0.26 23.72 11.87
CA ASP A 246 1.04 24.33 11.63
C ASP A 246 2.22 23.34 11.71
N GLY A 247 1.94 22.04 11.89
CA GLY A 247 2.94 20.99 12.03
C GLY A 247 3.48 20.80 13.45
N THR A 248 3.02 21.56 14.44
CA THR A 248 3.46 21.39 15.83
C THR A 248 3.08 20.01 16.37
N ALA A 249 4.06 19.30 16.94
CA ALA A 249 3.84 18.03 17.62
C ALA A 249 3.07 18.25 18.93
N ARG A 250 2.00 17.53 19.15
CA ARG A 250 1.13 17.65 20.32
C ARG A 250 1.41 16.52 21.32
N LEU A 251 2.52 16.58 22.00
CA LEU A 251 3.08 15.50 22.82
C LEU A 251 2.38 15.28 24.17
N ASN A 252 1.36 16.06 24.51
CA ASN A 252 0.63 15.95 25.76
C ASN A 252 -0.57 14.99 25.73
N TYR A 253 -0.82 14.33 24.59
CA TYR A 253 -1.87 13.31 24.46
C TYR A 253 -1.52 12.25 23.40
N THR A 254 -2.15 11.09 23.49
CA THR A 254 -1.81 9.87 22.76
C THR A 254 -1.83 10.03 21.25
N ASP A 255 -2.88 10.64 20.68
CA ASP A 255 -3.05 10.83 19.23
C ASP A 255 -1.90 11.69 18.61
N GLY A 256 -1.38 12.66 19.38
CA GLY A 256 -0.26 13.53 18.94
C GLY A 256 1.12 12.89 19.10
N ARG A 257 1.24 11.72 19.74
CA ARG A 257 2.48 10.94 19.88
C ARG A 257 2.48 9.65 19.08
N MET A 258 1.35 9.38 18.41
CA MET A 258 1.18 8.13 17.66
C MET A 258 2.08 8.12 16.44
N VAL A 259 2.81 7.02 16.30
CA VAL A 259 3.59 6.64 15.13
C VAL A 259 3.04 5.32 14.60
N ASN A 260 2.84 5.25 13.31
CA ASN A 260 2.53 4.02 12.61
C ASN A 260 3.75 3.60 11.77
N PRO A 261 4.60 2.70 12.28
CA PRO A 261 5.81 2.30 11.56
C PRO A 261 5.55 1.83 10.12
N GLY A 262 4.40 1.16 9.90
CA GLY A 262 4.00 0.74 8.56
C GLY A 262 3.72 1.91 7.61
N HIS A 263 3.02 2.96 8.05
CA HIS A 263 2.79 4.16 7.24
C HIS A 263 4.09 4.92 6.96
N ASP A 264 4.97 5.04 7.95
CA ASP A 264 6.26 5.71 7.76
C ASP A 264 7.11 4.96 6.72
N ILE A 265 7.13 3.62 6.79
CA ILE A 265 7.82 2.77 5.82
C ILE A 265 7.17 2.88 4.42
N GLU A 266 5.84 2.85 4.33
CA GLU A 266 5.13 3.04 3.06
C GLU A 266 5.40 4.43 2.48
N CYS A 267 5.34 5.46 3.30
CA CYS A 267 5.69 6.83 2.93
C CYS A 267 7.12 6.91 2.37
N SER A 268 8.07 6.23 3.01
CA SER A 268 9.48 6.27 2.61
C SER A 268 9.68 5.78 1.16
N TRP A 269 9.06 4.67 0.77
CA TRP A 269 9.26 4.19 -0.60
C TRP A 269 8.43 4.96 -1.63
N PHE A 270 7.29 5.57 -1.28
CA PHE A 270 6.63 6.53 -2.18
C PHE A 270 7.51 7.76 -2.45
N LEU A 271 8.21 8.25 -1.43
CA LEU A 271 9.18 9.34 -1.58
C LEU A 271 10.39 8.91 -2.41
N MET A 272 10.89 7.67 -2.24
CA MET A 272 11.99 7.14 -3.06
C MET A 272 11.58 6.98 -4.53
N GLU A 273 10.36 6.54 -4.83
CA GLU A 273 9.85 6.52 -6.21
C GLU A 273 9.85 7.92 -6.84
N ARG A 274 9.37 8.94 -6.08
CA ARG A 274 9.41 10.32 -6.55
C ARG A 274 10.84 10.81 -6.75
N ALA A 275 11.74 10.50 -5.82
CA ALA A 275 13.16 10.85 -5.90
C ALA A 275 13.83 10.20 -7.13
N ASN A 276 13.55 8.94 -7.40
CA ASN A 276 14.08 8.22 -8.55
C ASN A 276 13.53 8.80 -9.87
N GLU A 277 12.25 9.15 -9.92
CA GLU A 277 11.64 9.78 -11.08
C GLU A 277 12.30 11.14 -11.42
N THR A 278 12.62 11.94 -10.40
CA THR A 278 13.18 13.29 -10.58
C THR A 278 14.70 13.33 -10.58
N GLY A 279 15.37 12.25 -10.17
CA GLY A 279 16.82 12.22 -9.95
C GLY A 279 17.27 12.99 -8.70
N ASP A 280 16.36 13.24 -7.75
CA ASP A 280 16.62 13.99 -6.52
C ASP A 280 17.25 13.10 -5.44
N LYS A 281 18.58 13.15 -5.35
CA LYS A 281 19.36 12.35 -4.39
C LYS A 281 19.16 12.81 -2.94
N GLU A 282 18.86 14.09 -2.70
CA GLU A 282 18.61 14.60 -1.35
C GLU A 282 17.27 14.08 -0.84
N LEU A 283 16.24 14.12 -1.66
CA LEU A 283 14.93 13.52 -1.34
C LEU A 283 15.06 12.01 -1.07
N HIS A 284 15.83 11.29 -1.91
CA HIS A 284 16.07 9.86 -1.70
C HIS A 284 16.74 9.60 -0.34
N ALA A 285 17.79 10.33 0.02
CA ALA A 285 18.46 10.17 1.30
C ALA A 285 17.54 10.45 2.50
N LYS A 286 16.69 11.48 2.42
CA LYS A 286 15.68 11.78 3.45
C LYS A 286 14.61 10.70 3.55
N ALA A 287 14.21 10.11 2.44
CA ALA A 287 13.27 9.00 2.44
C ALA A 287 13.86 7.74 3.11
N VAL A 288 15.15 7.46 2.87
CA VAL A 288 15.89 6.40 3.56
C VAL A 288 15.98 6.67 5.07
N GLU A 289 16.18 7.93 5.50
CA GLU A 289 16.18 8.30 6.92
C GLU A 289 14.81 8.00 7.57
N ILE A 290 13.69 8.30 6.92
CA ILE A 290 12.35 7.92 7.40
C ILE A 290 12.25 6.41 7.58
N PHE A 291 12.70 5.62 6.59
CA PHE A 291 12.71 4.16 6.69
C PHE A 291 13.52 3.67 7.89
N ASP A 292 14.74 4.16 8.06
CA ASP A 292 15.63 3.74 9.14
C ASP A 292 15.03 4.03 10.53
N LEU A 293 14.48 5.21 10.72
CA LEU A 293 13.82 5.59 11.96
C LEU A 293 12.60 4.71 12.25
N ALA A 294 11.74 4.51 11.24
CA ALA A 294 10.52 3.73 11.38
C ALA A 294 10.81 2.24 11.64
N PHE A 295 11.75 1.65 10.89
CA PHE A 295 12.11 0.25 11.05
C PHE A 295 12.76 0.00 12.41
N ASN A 296 13.73 0.83 12.83
CA ASN A 296 14.42 0.70 14.11
C ASN A 296 13.48 0.84 15.32
N ALA A 297 12.49 1.74 15.24
CA ALA A 297 11.52 1.96 16.30
C ALA A 297 10.40 0.90 16.28
N GLY A 298 9.97 0.47 15.10
CA GLY A 298 8.83 -0.44 14.91
C GLY A 298 9.17 -1.93 15.03
N TRP A 299 10.44 -2.34 14.82
CA TRP A 299 10.82 -3.75 14.92
C TRP A 299 10.81 -4.25 16.35
N ASP A 300 9.96 -5.26 16.63
CA ASP A 300 9.89 -5.90 17.95
C ASP A 300 11.14 -6.73 18.23
N LYS A 301 11.95 -6.28 19.18
CA LYS A 301 13.23 -6.93 19.53
C LYS A 301 13.07 -8.24 20.28
N GLU A 302 11.88 -8.52 20.83
CA GLU A 302 11.60 -9.73 21.60
C GLU A 302 11.04 -10.86 20.73
N TYR A 303 10.05 -10.53 19.87
CA TYR A 303 9.35 -11.53 19.05
C TYR A 303 9.59 -11.38 17.54
N GLY A 304 10.32 -10.36 17.13
CA GLY A 304 10.44 -10.00 15.71
C GLY A 304 9.15 -9.40 15.14
N GLY A 305 9.21 -9.00 13.87
CA GLY A 305 8.10 -8.37 13.17
C GLY A 305 7.87 -6.91 13.57
N ILE A 306 7.07 -6.20 12.78
CA ILE A 306 6.82 -4.77 12.93
C ILE A 306 5.56 -4.56 13.75
N LEU A 307 5.65 -3.79 14.83
CA LEU A 307 4.52 -3.37 15.67
C LEU A 307 3.58 -2.46 14.87
N TYR A 308 2.28 -2.54 15.15
CA TYR A 308 1.29 -1.77 14.41
C TYR A 308 1.33 -0.28 14.77
N PHE A 309 1.32 0.04 16.08
CA PHE A 309 1.47 1.40 16.57
C PHE A 309 2.49 1.48 17.69
N ILE A 310 3.20 2.60 17.75
CA ILE A 310 4.09 2.95 18.87
C ILE A 310 3.82 4.39 19.31
N ASP A 311 4.21 4.72 20.54
CA ASP A 311 4.21 6.08 21.06
C ASP A 311 5.64 6.63 20.96
N CYS A 312 5.85 7.79 20.35
CA CYS A 312 7.19 8.35 20.12
C CYS A 312 7.97 8.68 21.42
N LEU A 313 7.30 8.76 22.56
CA LEU A 313 7.91 8.95 23.87
C LEU A 313 7.93 7.66 24.72
N GLY A 314 7.53 6.51 24.16
CA GLY A 314 7.52 5.23 24.85
C GLY A 314 6.38 5.05 25.88
N ASN A 315 5.34 5.87 25.82
CA ASN A 315 4.14 5.65 26.64
C ASN A 315 3.27 4.56 26.03
N PRO A 316 2.33 3.96 26.81
CA PRO A 316 1.38 3.02 26.26
C PRO A 316 0.51 3.66 25.17
N PRO A 317 0.44 3.07 23.95
CA PRO A 317 -0.54 3.49 22.95
C PRO A 317 -1.97 3.19 23.40
N GLU A 318 -2.93 4.00 22.94
CA GLU A 318 -4.35 3.81 23.29
C GLU A 318 -5.00 2.65 22.50
N ALA A 319 -4.51 2.37 21.29
CA ALA A 319 -5.03 1.30 20.44
C ALA A 319 -4.68 -0.09 21.06
N TYR A 320 -5.69 -0.91 21.29
CA TYR A 320 -5.48 -2.26 21.86
C TYR A 320 -4.64 -3.16 20.96
N GLU A 321 -4.75 -2.97 19.65
CA GLU A 321 -4.02 -3.70 18.62
C GLU A 321 -2.60 -3.19 18.37
N HIS A 322 -2.12 -2.26 19.17
CA HIS A 322 -0.84 -1.57 18.93
C HIS A 322 0.37 -2.52 18.81
N ASP A 323 0.38 -3.62 19.53
CA ASP A 323 1.48 -4.59 19.54
C ASP A 323 1.25 -5.78 18.58
N MET A 324 0.14 -5.81 17.86
CA MET A 324 -0.12 -6.81 16.82
C MET A 324 0.85 -6.67 15.65
N LYS A 325 1.03 -7.77 14.92
CA LYS A 325 1.77 -7.80 13.67
C LYS A 325 0.76 -7.96 12.53
N LEU A 326 0.66 -6.93 11.68
CA LEU A 326 -0.22 -6.95 10.53
C LEU A 326 0.58 -7.26 9.26
N TRP A 327 -0.08 -7.84 8.25
CA TRP A 327 0.54 -8.21 6.98
C TRP A 327 1.16 -7.02 6.25
N TRP A 328 0.41 -5.91 6.16
CA TRP A 328 0.77 -4.79 5.29
C TRP A 328 2.04 -4.03 5.73
N PRO A 329 2.35 -3.75 7.02
CA PRO A 329 3.62 -3.13 7.38
C PRO A 329 4.84 -3.96 6.96
N HIS A 330 4.71 -5.29 7.01
CA HIS A 330 5.78 -6.19 6.57
C HIS A 330 5.92 -6.20 5.05
N ASN A 331 4.81 -6.13 4.30
CA ASN A 331 4.84 -5.96 2.86
C ASN A 331 5.54 -4.67 2.44
N GLU A 332 5.22 -3.55 3.11
CA GLU A 332 5.85 -2.27 2.83
C GLU A 332 7.35 -2.28 3.18
N ALA A 333 7.73 -2.97 4.25
CA ALA A 333 9.13 -3.11 4.63
C ALA A 333 9.95 -3.95 3.63
N LEU A 334 9.36 -5.01 3.06
CA LEU A 334 9.98 -5.77 1.97
C LEU A 334 10.22 -4.89 0.74
N ILE A 335 9.24 -4.08 0.34
CA ILE A 335 9.37 -3.16 -0.79
C ILE A 335 10.48 -2.15 -0.52
N ALA A 336 10.38 -1.42 0.60
CA ALA A 336 11.27 -0.32 0.93
C ALA A 336 12.72 -0.78 1.07
N SER A 337 12.99 -1.84 1.85
CA SER A 337 14.34 -2.32 2.09
C SER A 337 15.02 -2.84 0.81
N LEU A 338 14.29 -3.59 -0.03
CA LEU A 338 14.84 -4.05 -1.30
C LEU A 338 15.05 -2.90 -2.30
N MET A 339 14.17 -1.89 -2.29
CA MET A 339 14.32 -0.68 -3.11
C MET A 339 15.60 0.08 -2.73
N ILE A 340 15.84 0.28 -1.42
CA ILE A 340 17.06 0.96 -0.95
C ILE A 340 18.30 0.16 -1.37
N TYR A 341 18.30 -1.17 -1.17
CA TYR A 341 19.41 -2.03 -1.62
C TYR A 341 19.66 -1.93 -3.12
N ARG A 342 18.61 -2.02 -3.93
CA ARG A 342 18.69 -1.88 -5.39
C ARG A 342 19.33 -0.56 -5.82
N ASP A 343 18.96 0.53 -5.15
CA ASP A 343 19.33 1.90 -5.49
C ASP A 343 20.71 2.29 -4.96
N THR A 344 21.15 1.72 -3.80
CA THR A 344 22.39 2.11 -3.12
C THR A 344 23.49 1.04 -3.14
N GLY A 345 23.12 -0.22 -3.25
CA GLY A 345 24.04 -1.37 -3.07
C GLY A 345 24.47 -1.61 -1.62
N ASP A 346 23.84 -0.97 -0.63
CA ASP A 346 24.18 -1.12 0.78
C ASP A 346 23.57 -2.43 1.33
N GLU A 347 24.42 -3.41 1.62
CA GLU A 347 24.08 -4.75 2.12
C GLU A 347 23.23 -4.72 3.41
N LYS A 348 23.36 -3.70 4.23
CA LYS A 348 22.49 -3.50 5.42
C LYS A 348 21.01 -3.66 5.06
N TYR A 349 20.58 -3.12 3.93
CA TYR A 349 19.18 -3.14 3.54
C TYR A 349 18.76 -4.49 2.92
N PHE A 350 19.70 -5.21 2.32
CA PHE A 350 19.45 -6.59 1.92
C PHE A 350 19.33 -7.53 3.13
N ASP A 351 20.11 -7.31 4.17
CA ASP A 351 19.98 -8.04 5.44
C ASP A 351 18.62 -7.75 6.11
N ILE A 352 18.17 -6.49 6.13
CA ILE A 352 16.84 -6.12 6.61
C ILE A 352 15.75 -6.79 5.77
N PHE A 353 15.87 -6.76 4.45
CA PHE A 353 14.94 -7.44 3.55
C PHE A 353 14.86 -8.94 3.87
N CYS A 354 15.98 -9.63 4.01
CA CYS A 354 16.01 -11.05 4.38
C CYS A 354 15.38 -11.30 5.75
N GLN A 355 15.67 -10.47 6.74
CA GLN A 355 15.09 -10.57 8.09
C GLN A 355 13.55 -10.46 8.06
N VAL A 356 13.00 -9.51 7.32
CA VAL A 356 11.55 -9.34 7.18
C VAL A 356 10.94 -10.48 6.36
N LEU A 357 11.63 -10.92 5.30
CA LEU A 357 11.19 -12.05 4.46
C LEU A 357 11.10 -13.36 5.26
N ASP A 358 12.11 -13.64 6.08
CA ASP A 358 12.10 -14.83 6.93
C ASP A 358 10.96 -14.79 7.95
N TYR A 359 10.68 -13.60 8.52
CA TYR A 359 9.53 -13.42 9.38
C TYR A 359 8.20 -13.67 8.63
N CYS A 360 8.07 -13.16 7.41
CA CYS A 360 6.88 -13.37 6.58
C CYS A 360 6.69 -14.85 6.21
N LYS A 361 7.76 -15.53 5.82
CA LYS A 361 7.75 -16.97 5.51
C LYS A 361 7.29 -17.79 6.72
N GLN A 362 7.79 -17.45 7.90
CA GLN A 362 7.52 -18.20 9.12
C GLN A 362 6.12 -17.99 9.69
N TYR A 363 5.58 -16.77 9.60
CA TYR A 363 4.40 -16.39 10.37
C TYR A 363 3.19 -15.96 9.53
N PHE A 364 3.39 -15.34 8.36
CA PHE A 364 2.30 -14.86 7.52
C PHE A 364 1.90 -15.82 6.40
N ALA A 365 2.86 -16.44 5.74
CA ALA A 365 2.58 -17.39 4.66
C ALA A 365 1.83 -18.62 5.19
N ASP A 366 0.80 -19.06 4.46
CA ASP A 366 -0.02 -20.22 4.82
C ASP A 366 -0.14 -21.17 3.62
N GLU A 367 0.95 -21.86 3.31
CA GLU A 367 1.10 -22.73 2.14
C GLU A 367 -0.07 -23.69 1.88
N PRO A 368 -0.70 -24.32 2.89
CA PRO A 368 -1.80 -25.24 2.63
C PRO A 368 -3.05 -24.61 2.02
N TYR A 369 -3.26 -23.30 2.23
CA TYR A 369 -4.50 -22.62 1.83
C TYR A 369 -4.27 -21.45 0.86
N GLY A 370 -2.99 -21.06 0.62
CA GLY A 370 -2.65 -19.86 -0.14
C GLY A 370 -2.97 -18.55 0.61
N GLU A 371 -2.57 -17.41 0.04
CA GLU A 371 -2.69 -16.09 0.67
C GLU A 371 -2.07 -16.04 2.08
N TRP A 372 -1.71 -14.88 2.55
CA TRP A 372 -1.12 -14.66 3.86
C TRP A 372 -2.18 -14.37 4.92
N TYR A 373 -1.91 -14.74 6.18
CA TYR A 373 -2.70 -14.26 7.31
C TYR A 373 -2.70 -12.73 7.36
N GLY A 374 -3.82 -12.13 7.82
CA GLY A 374 -3.88 -10.67 7.98
C GLY A 374 -3.35 -10.19 9.32
N TYR A 375 -3.66 -10.93 10.37
CA TYR A 375 -3.51 -10.45 11.73
C TYR A 375 -2.83 -11.52 12.60
N LEU A 376 -1.67 -11.16 13.15
CA LEU A 376 -0.94 -11.97 14.10
C LEU A 376 -0.94 -11.25 15.46
N ARG A 377 -0.95 -12.03 16.53
CA ARG A 377 -0.66 -11.52 17.85
C ARG A 377 0.83 -11.15 17.94
N ARG A 378 1.23 -10.48 19.00
CA ARG A 378 2.62 -10.05 19.20
C ARG A 378 3.62 -11.21 19.09
N ASP A 379 3.25 -12.42 19.59
CA ASP A 379 4.07 -13.63 19.53
C ASP A 379 4.12 -14.32 18.15
N GLY A 380 3.60 -13.68 17.11
CA GLY A 380 3.58 -14.18 15.73
C GLY A 380 2.47 -15.21 15.43
N LYS A 381 1.64 -15.59 16.42
CA LYS A 381 0.56 -16.53 16.15
C LYS A 381 -0.65 -15.86 15.52
N PRO A 382 -1.30 -16.46 14.51
CA PRO A 382 -2.53 -15.94 13.94
C PRO A 382 -3.63 -15.75 15.00
N THR A 383 -4.43 -14.71 14.84
CA THR A 383 -5.67 -14.56 15.62
C THR A 383 -6.60 -15.75 15.39
N GLN A 384 -7.43 -16.09 16.39
CA GLN A 384 -8.32 -17.24 16.31
C GLN A 384 -9.80 -16.81 16.45
N PRO A 385 -10.66 -17.20 15.51
CA PRO A 385 -10.39 -17.87 14.22
C PRO A 385 -9.53 -17.00 13.30
N ALA A 386 -8.68 -17.65 12.50
CA ALA A 386 -7.85 -16.95 11.53
C ALA A 386 -8.66 -16.55 10.28
N CYS A 387 -8.30 -15.43 9.67
CA CYS A 387 -8.89 -15.01 8.41
C CYS A 387 -7.81 -14.61 7.40
N LYS A 388 -8.15 -14.74 6.11
CA LYS A 388 -7.33 -14.31 4.98
C LYS A 388 -7.69 -12.90 4.53
N GLY A 389 -8.92 -12.48 4.82
CA GLY A 389 -9.40 -11.17 4.44
C GLY A 389 -10.44 -10.61 5.42
N SER A 390 -10.71 -9.31 5.29
CA SER A 390 -11.64 -8.55 6.14
C SER A 390 -12.12 -7.31 5.40
N THR A 391 -12.91 -6.46 6.08
CA THR A 391 -13.25 -5.12 5.56
C THR A 391 -12.01 -4.29 5.17
N PHE A 392 -10.84 -4.56 5.78
CA PHE A 392 -9.60 -3.81 5.57
C PHE A 392 -8.49 -4.60 4.88
N LYS A 393 -8.62 -5.91 4.75
CA LYS A 393 -7.68 -6.77 4.03
C LYS A 393 -8.37 -7.44 2.85
N GLY A 394 -7.79 -7.25 1.67
CA GLY A 394 -8.17 -7.88 0.41
C GLY A 394 -6.95 -8.06 -0.47
N PRO A 395 -7.11 -8.39 -1.75
CA PRO A 395 -6.02 -8.60 -2.70
C PRO A 395 -5.36 -7.27 -3.06
N PHE A 396 -4.42 -6.79 -2.25
CA PHE A 396 -3.73 -5.54 -2.53
C PHE A 396 -2.27 -5.55 -2.03
N HIS A 397 -2.01 -5.38 -0.73
CA HIS A 397 -0.64 -5.24 -0.21
C HIS A 397 0.21 -6.48 -0.50
N VAL A 398 -0.32 -7.70 -0.28
CA VAL A 398 0.43 -8.94 -0.53
C VAL A 398 0.81 -9.07 -2.01
N PRO A 399 -0.13 -9.11 -2.96
CA PRO A 399 0.24 -9.27 -4.37
C PRO A 399 0.97 -8.04 -4.94
N ARG A 400 0.72 -6.81 -4.45
CA ARG A 400 1.50 -5.62 -4.81
C ARG A 400 2.97 -5.77 -4.40
N CYS A 401 3.19 -6.14 -3.15
CA CYS A 401 4.53 -6.37 -2.62
C CYS A 401 5.26 -7.45 -3.40
N LEU A 402 4.65 -8.63 -3.55
CA LEU A 402 5.27 -9.76 -4.24
C LEU A 402 5.61 -9.42 -5.70
N SER A 403 4.73 -8.68 -6.39
CA SER A 403 4.99 -8.22 -7.75
C SER A 403 6.15 -7.21 -7.82
N LEU A 404 6.16 -6.19 -6.96
CA LEU A 404 7.24 -5.19 -6.92
C LEU A 404 8.59 -5.82 -6.56
N VAL A 405 8.59 -6.74 -5.58
CA VAL A 405 9.80 -7.49 -5.18
C VAL A 405 10.30 -8.38 -6.33
N ASP A 406 9.42 -9.09 -7.05
CA ASP A 406 9.81 -9.88 -8.23
C ASP A 406 10.48 -9.02 -9.31
N LEU A 407 9.93 -7.84 -9.58
CA LEU A 407 10.51 -6.91 -10.56
C LEU A 407 11.90 -6.44 -10.12
N MET A 408 12.04 -5.98 -8.87
CA MET A 408 13.33 -5.52 -8.34
C MET A 408 14.38 -6.61 -8.29
N LEU A 409 14.01 -7.84 -7.89
CA LEU A 409 14.91 -9.00 -7.93
C LEU A 409 15.32 -9.35 -9.38
N GLY A 410 14.40 -9.16 -10.35
CA GLY A 410 14.72 -9.30 -11.77
C GLY A 410 15.79 -8.30 -12.21
N GLU A 411 15.64 -7.03 -11.87
CA GLU A 411 16.62 -5.97 -12.18
C GLU A 411 18.00 -6.26 -11.54
N LEU A 412 18.03 -6.76 -10.29
CA LEU A 412 19.26 -7.11 -9.59
C LEU A 412 19.97 -8.31 -10.23
N LEU A 413 19.23 -9.30 -10.73
CA LEU A 413 19.81 -10.47 -11.41
C LEU A 413 20.37 -10.15 -12.81
N GLU A 414 19.90 -9.07 -13.44
CA GLU A 414 20.40 -8.61 -14.75
C GLU A 414 21.69 -7.79 -14.66
N LYS A 415 22.02 -7.25 -13.48
CA LYS A 415 23.29 -6.56 -13.18
C LYS A 415 24.43 -7.57 -13.00
#